data_3bced26dc2aa788e4a8c259320db0b04
#
_entry.id   3bced26dc2aa788e4a8c259320db0b04
#
_cell.length_a   1.000
_cell.length_b   1.000
_cell.length_c   1.000
_cell.angle_alpha   90.00
_cell.angle_beta   90.00
_cell.angle_gamma   90.00
#
_symmetry.space_group_name_H-M   'P 1'
#
loop_
_entity.id
_entity.type
_entity.pdbx_description
1 polymer ?
#
loop_
_entity_poly.entity_id
_entity_poly.type
_entity_poly.pdbx_seq_one_letter_code
_entity_poly.pdbx_strand_id
1 'polypeptide(L)'
;MSKTVGTISRGIRTPIIRSGDDLVEIIADSVLAAAEEEKFQIRDRDIIAATEAIVARAQNNYATIENIATDVKNKFESDTIGVIFPILSRNRFAICLRGIAKGVKKVVLMLSYPSDEVGNHLVSLDM
;
A
#
# COMPACT_ATOMS: atom_id res chain seq x y z
N MET A 1 -13.98 32.60 20.45
CA MET A 1 -13.82 31.43 21.33
C MET A 1 -12.90 30.44 20.66
N SER A 2 -11.81 30.04 21.31
CA SER A 2 -10.97 28.96 20.79
C SER A 2 -11.75 27.63 20.88
N LYS A 3 -11.72 26.84 19.79
CA LYS A 3 -12.32 25.51 19.80
C LYS A 3 -11.54 24.64 20.78
N THR A 4 -12.21 24.06 21.76
CA THR A 4 -11.61 23.17 22.75
C THR A 4 -11.33 21.76 22.20
N VAL A 5 -11.98 21.38 21.09
CA VAL A 5 -11.80 20.11 20.41
C VAL A 5 -11.02 20.34 19.10
N GLY A 6 -9.92 19.63 18.95
CA GLY A 6 -9.08 19.64 17.74
C GLY A 6 -9.64 18.77 16.63
N THR A 7 -8.73 18.19 15.85
CA THR A 7 -9.07 17.25 14.76
C THR A 7 -9.68 15.98 15.32
N ILE A 8 -10.79 15.54 14.71
CA ILE A 8 -11.43 14.25 15.02
C ILE A 8 -11.15 13.32 13.84
N SER A 9 -10.71 12.11 14.11
CA SER A 9 -10.59 11.04 13.12
C SER A 9 -11.55 9.90 13.47
N ARG A 10 -12.27 9.40 12.48
CA ARG A 10 -13.22 8.29 12.63
C ARG A 10 -12.86 7.16 11.68
N GLY A 11 -12.80 5.94 12.19
CA GLY A 11 -12.72 4.75 11.37
C GLY A 11 -14.12 4.32 10.95
N ILE A 12 -14.39 4.33 9.65
CA ILE A 12 -15.66 3.88 9.08
C ILE A 12 -15.53 2.41 8.65
N ARG A 13 -16.46 1.56 9.06
CA ARG A 13 -16.54 0.17 8.62
C ARG A 13 -17.28 0.10 7.29
N THR A 14 -16.69 -0.60 6.33
CA THR A 14 -17.31 -0.91 5.05
C THR A 14 -17.61 -2.41 4.95
N PRO A 15 -18.48 -2.85 4.03
CA PRO A 15 -18.53 -4.24 3.61
C PRO A 15 -17.15 -4.73 3.13
N ILE A 16 -17.01 -6.05 2.96
CA ILE A 16 -15.79 -6.64 2.39
C ILE A 16 -15.69 -6.23 0.92
N ILE A 17 -14.68 -5.45 0.58
CA ILE A 17 -14.42 -5.01 -0.79
C ILE A 17 -13.87 -6.16 -1.63
N ARG A 18 -14.46 -6.40 -2.78
CA ARG A 18 -14.10 -7.42 -3.76
C ARG A 18 -13.71 -6.78 -5.09
N SER A 19 -13.08 -7.57 -5.94
CA SER A 19 -12.78 -7.16 -7.31
C SER A 19 -14.07 -6.88 -8.09
N GLY A 20 -14.13 -5.72 -8.73
CA GLY A 20 -15.28 -5.27 -9.51
C GLY A 20 -16.35 -4.51 -8.71
N ASP A 21 -16.19 -4.37 -7.40
CA ASP A 21 -17.11 -3.56 -6.60
C ASP A 21 -16.99 -2.07 -6.95
N ASP A 22 -18.12 -1.38 -6.92
CA ASP A 22 -18.14 0.10 -6.99
C ASP A 22 -17.69 0.68 -5.65
N LEU A 23 -16.39 0.94 -5.57
CA LEU A 23 -15.77 1.44 -4.34
C LEU A 23 -16.28 2.83 -3.97
N VAL A 24 -16.63 3.65 -4.95
CA VAL A 24 -17.09 5.03 -4.70
C VAL A 24 -18.45 4.98 -4.01
N GLU A 25 -19.37 4.19 -4.54
CA GLU A 25 -20.71 4.00 -3.96
C GLU A 25 -20.61 3.39 -2.55
N ILE A 26 -19.84 2.32 -2.39
CA ILE A 26 -19.65 1.66 -1.08
C ILE A 26 -19.10 2.62 -0.02
N ILE A 27 -18.13 3.46 -0.38
CA ILE A 27 -17.56 4.43 0.56
C ILE A 27 -18.58 5.51 0.90
N ALA A 28 -19.27 6.05 -0.11
CA ALA A 28 -20.28 7.09 0.10
C ALA A 28 -21.38 6.61 1.03
N ASP A 29 -21.95 5.45 0.74
CA ASP A 29 -23.02 4.86 1.55
C ASP A 29 -22.56 4.54 2.97
N SER A 30 -21.36 3.99 3.13
CA SER A 30 -20.81 3.68 4.45
C SER A 30 -20.59 4.93 5.30
N VAL A 31 -20.12 6.01 4.69
CA VAL A 31 -19.90 7.30 5.39
C VAL A 31 -21.24 7.94 5.77
N LEU A 32 -22.21 7.94 4.86
CA LEU A 32 -23.54 8.49 5.12
C LEU A 32 -24.27 7.70 6.21
N ALA A 33 -24.23 6.38 6.15
CA ALA A 33 -24.81 5.53 7.18
C ALA A 33 -24.16 5.75 8.55
N ALA A 34 -22.82 5.85 8.61
CA ALA A 34 -22.12 6.14 9.85
C ALA A 34 -22.43 7.55 10.40
N ALA A 35 -22.62 8.53 9.51
CA ALA A 35 -23.01 9.89 9.91
C ALA A 35 -24.40 9.91 10.55
N GLU A 36 -25.33 9.13 10.01
CA GLU A 36 -26.69 8.99 10.53
C GLU A 36 -26.70 8.23 11.87
N GLU A 37 -25.97 7.11 11.96
CA GLU A 37 -25.90 6.27 13.17
C GLU A 37 -25.27 7.02 14.35
N GLU A 38 -24.13 7.66 14.13
CA GLU A 38 -23.35 8.36 15.14
C GLU A 38 -23.73 9.85 15.30
N LYS A 39 -24.71 10.30 14.51
CA LYS A 39 -25.25 11.69 14.53
C LYS A 39 -24.18 12.76 14.39
N PHE A 40 -23.19 12.53 13.55
CA PHE A 40 -22.22 13.58 13.19
C PHE A 40 -22.56 14.22 11.85
N GLN A 41 -22.22 15.48 11.72
CA GLN A 41 -22.42 16.22 10.46
C GLN A 41 -21.14 16.18 9.62
N ILE A 42 -21.30 15.83 8.35
CA ILE A 42 -20.27 16.02 7.33
C ILE A 42 -20.22 17.52 7.01
N ARG A 43 -19.05 18.12 7.05
CA ARG A 43 -18.83 19.56 6.89
C ARG A 43 -17.92 19.85 5.72
N ASP A 44 -17.96 21.07 5.24
CA ASP A 44 -16.98 21.57 4.28
C ASP A 44 -15.56 21.36 4.80
N ARG A 45 -14.68 20.85 3.94
CA ARG A 45 -13.28 20.51 4.20
C ARG A 45 -13.05 19.26 5.08
N ASP A 46 -14.07 18.47 5.35
CA ASP A 46 -13.85 17.12 5.88
C ASP A 46 -13.15 16.27 4.83
N ILE A 47 -12.25 15.40 5.28
CA ILE A 47 -11.46 14.54 4.40
C ILE A 47 -11.92 13.11 4.60
N ILE A 48 -12.31 12.45 3.50
CA ILE A 48 -12.58 11.02 3.44
C ILE A 48 -11.36 10.37 2.79
N ALA A 49 -10.75 9.40 3.48
CA ALA A 49 -9.57 8.71 2.97
C ALA A 49 -9.84 7.22 2.84
N ALA A 50 -9.49 6.67 1.69
CA ALA A 50 -9.46 5.23 1.44
C ALA A 50 -8.01 4.79 1.23
N THR A 51 -7.66 3.57 1.71
CA THR A 51 -6.31 3.06 1.50
C THR A 51 -6.12 2.60 0.06
N GLU A 52 -4.89 2.75 -0.45
CA GLU A 52 -4.48 2.23 -1.75
C GLU A 52 -4.84 0.75 -1.93
N ALA A 53 -4.69 -0.05 -0.88
CA ALA A 53 -4.92 -1.49 -0.93
C ALA A 53 -6.37 -1.86 -1.31
N ILE A 54 -7.37 -1.13 -0.81
CA ILE A 54 -8.77 -1.41 -1.17
C ILE A 54 -9.10 -0.89 -2.57
N VAL A 55 -8.49 0.22 -2.99
CA VAL A 55 -8.64 0.74 -4.36
C VAL A 55 -8.09 -0.28 -5.37
N ALA A 56 -6.87 -0.76 -5.15
CA ALA A 56 -6.26 -1.78 -6.01
C ALA A 56 -7.08 -3.07 -6.04
N ARG A 57 -7.68 -3.48 -4.91
CA ARG A 57 -8.54 -4.65 -4.84
C ARG A 57 -9.82 -4.48 -5.67
N ALA A 58 -10.52 -3.36 -5.52
CA ALA A 58 -11.73 -3.09 -6.29
C ALA A 58 -11.44 -3.05 -7.80
N GLN A 59 -10.31 -2.46 -8.18
CA GLN A 59 -9.84 -2.37 -9.57
C GLN A 59 -9.23 -3.67 -10.11
N ASN A 60 -9.12 -4.73 -9.32
CA ASN A 60 -8.39 -5.96 -9.67
C ASN A 60 -6.94 -5.70 -10.12
N ASN A 61 -6.31 -4.70 -9.53
CA ASN A 61 -4.96 -4.28 -9.89
C ASN A 61 -3.92 -5.07 -9.10
N TYR A 62 -3.62 -6.28 -9.57
CA TYR A 62 -2.64 -7.19 -8.98
C TYR A 62 -1.53 -7.51 -9.96
N ALA A 63 -0.32 -7.70 -9.44
CA ALA A 63 0.80 -8.24 -10.16
C ALA A 63 1.33 -9.49 -9.45
N THR A 64 1.61 -10.54 -10.23
CA THR A 64 2.30 -11.72 -9.71
C THR A 64 3.81 -11.52 -9.69
N ILE A 65 4.52 -12.36 -8.96
CA ILE A 65 6.00 -12.39 -8.97
C ILE A 65 6.51 -12.60 -10.41
N GLU A 66 5.84 -13.43 -11.18
CA GLU A 66 6.16 -13.73 -12.58
C GLU A 66 5.94 -12.52 -13.48
N ASN A 67 4.88 -11.73 -13.25
CA ASN A 67 4.67 -10.48 -13.99
C ASN A 67 5.80 -9.48 -13.74
N ILE A 68 6.23 -9.32 -12.49
CA ILE A 68 7.36 -8.46 -12.12
C ILE A 68 8.65 -8.96 -12.79
N ALA A 69 8.93 -10.26 -12.72
CA ALA A 69 10.12 -10.86 -13.33
C ALA A 69 10.16 -10.65 -14.85
N THR A 70 9.03 -10.83 -15.52
CA THR A 70 8.90 -10.61 -16.98
C THR A 70 9.11 -9.15 -17.34
N ASP A 71 8.51 -8.24 -16.59
CA ASP A 71 8.63 -6.80 -16.82
C ASP A 71 10.09 -6.32 -16.65
N VAL A 72 10.75 -6.76 -15.58
CA VAL A 72 12.16 -6.48 -15.33
C VAL A 72 13.05 -7.01 -16.46
N LYS A 73 12.85 -8.27 -16.87
CA LYS A 73 13.60 -8.89 -17.96
C LYS A 73 13.43 -8.14 -19.28
N ASN A 74 12.24 -7.60 -19.54
CA ASN A 74 11.96 -6.87 -20.77
C ASN A 74 12.51 -5.45 -20.78
N LYS A 75 12.70 -4.84 -19.61
CA LYS A 75 13.16 -3.46 -19.45
C LYS A 75 14.68 -3.31 -19.36
N PHE A 76 15.37 -4.35 -18.94
CA PHE A 76 16.82 -4.30 -18.71
C PHE A 76 17.52 -5.32 -19.58
N GLU A 77 18.47 -4.86 -20.41
CA GLU A 77 19.32 -5.73 -21.22
C GLU A 77 20.46 -6.36 -20.40
N SER A 78 20.78 -5.75 -19.25
CA SER A 78 21.87 -6.19 -18.38
C SER A 78 21.44 -7.35 -17.47
N ASP A 79 22.32 -8.32 -17.31
CA ASP A 79 22.16 -9.42 -16.35
C ASP A 79 22.30 -8.95 -14.87
N THR A 80 22.83 -7.73 -14.67
CA THR A 80 23.03 -7.14 -13.34
C THR A 80 22.31 -5.81 -13.24
N ILE A 81 21.48 -5.66 -12.22
CA ILE A 81 20.77 -4.40 -11.95
C ILE A 81 20.99 -3.89 -10.53
N GLY A 82 20.94 -2.58 -10.37
CA GLY A 82 20.91 -1.91 -9.08
C GLY A 82 19.46 -1.76 -8.59
N VAL A 83 19.22 -2.04 -7.33
CA VAL A 83 17.93 -1.83 -6.67
C VAL A 83 18.14 -0.96 -5.44
N ILE A 84 17.46 0.19 -5.41
CA ILE A 84 17.41 1.06 -4.24
C ILE A 84 16.16 0.67 -3.43
N PHE A 85 16.33 0.50 -2.12
CA PHE A 85 15.24 0.14 -1.23
C PHE A 85 14.33 1.34 -0.90
N PRO A 86 13.16 1.48 -1.55
CA PRO A 86 12.24 2.58 -1.31
C PRO A 86 11.05 2.21 -0.42
N ILE A 87 10.81 0.90 -0.18
CA ILE A 87 9.64 0.41 0.54
C ILE A 87 10.05 0.09 1.97
N LEU A 88 9.54 0.86 2.92
CA LEU A 88 9.85 0.72 4.35
C LEU A 88 9.08 -0.43 5.02
N SER A 89 8.69 -1.46 4.27
CA SER A 89 8.05 -2.65 4.79
C SER A 89 8.79 -3.88 4.29
N ARG A 90 9.44 -4.60 5.20
CA ARG A 90 10.17 -5.83 4.88
C ARG A 90 9.34 -6.83 4.08
N ASN A 91 8.11 -7.08 4.50
CA ASN A 91 7.26 -8.09 3.88
C ASN A 91 6.89 -7.70 2.44
N ARG A 92 6.53 -6.44 2.20
CA ARG A 92 6.24 -5.94 0.85
C ARG A 92 7.48 -5.94 -0.03
N PHE A 93 8.59 -5.47 0.52
CA PHE A 93 9.85 -5.43 -0.21
C PHE A 93 10.35 -6.82 -0.58
N ALA A 94 10.26 -7.81 0.30
CA ALA A 94 10.68 -9.18 0.03
C ALA A 94 9.94 -9.80 -1.17
N ILE A 95 8.65 -9.52 -1.32
CA ILE A 95 7.85 -10.00 -2.46
C ILE A 95 8.31 -9.33 -3.76
N CYS A 96 8.47 -8.01 -3.74
CA CYS A 96 8.95 -7.24 -4.90
C CYS A 96 10.36 -7.67 -5.31
N LEU A 97 11.28 -7.78 -4.33
CA LEU A 97 12.66 -8.21 -4.58
C LEU A 97 12.73 -9.62 -5.16
N ARG A 98 11.87 -10.53 -4.71
CA ARG A 98 11.78 -11.89 -5.29
C ARG A 98 11.40 -11.84 -6.77
N GLY A 99 10.44 -10.99 -7.15
CA GLY A 99 10.06 -10.79 -8.54
C GLY A 99 11.21 -10.20 -9.36
N ILE A 100 11.86 -9.16 -8.85
CA ILE A 100 13.00 -8.51 -9.50
C ILE A 100 14.15 -9.52 -9.69
N ALA A 101 14.52 -10.26 -8.65
CA ALA A 101 15.61 -11.22 -8.70
C ALA A 101 15.36 -12.39 -9.66
N LYS A 102 14.11 -12.76 -9.91
CA LYS A 102 13.77 -13.75 -10.95
C LYS A 102 13.98 -13.22 -12.38
N GLY A 103 13.96 -11.91 -12.57
CA GLY A 103 14.10 -11.27 -13.89
C GLY A 103 15.55 -11.09 -14.34
N VAL A 104 16.56 -11.20 -13.44
CA VAL A 104 17.97 -10.95 -13.70
C VAL A 104 18.88 -11.98 -13.03
N LYS A 105 20.16 -12.03 -13.42
CA LYS A 105 21.14 -12.95 -12.81
C LYS A 105 21.73 -12.41 -11.50
N LYS A 106 21.83 -11.07 -11.37
CA LYS A 106 22.44 -10.44 -10.21
C LYS A 106 21.72 -9.14 -9.84
N VAL A 107 21.46 -8.98 -8.56
CA VAL A 107 20.92 -7.74 -7.98
C VAL A 107 22.00 -7.14 -7.06
N VAL A 108 22.28 -5.85 -7.24
CA VAL A 108 23.07 -5.04 -6.31
C VAL A 108 22.09 -4.19 -5.54
N LEU A 109 21.87 -4.52 -4.28
CA LEU A 109 20.89 -3.87 -3.42
C LEU A 109 21.53 -2.77 -2.58
N MET A 110 20.98 -1.55 -2.69
CA MET A 110 21.31 -0.43 -1.82
C MET A 110 20.22 -0.31 -0.75
N LEU A 111 20.59 -0.54 0.51
CA LEU A 111 19.71 -0.38 1.67
C LEU A 111 19.95 1.00 2.29
N SER A 112 18.86 1.75 2.47
CA SER A 112 18.92 3.04 3.19
C SER A 112 18.75 2.86 4.69
N TYR A 113 18.10 1.78 5.12
CA TYR A 113 17.80 1.48 6.51
C TYR A 113 18.09 0.01 6.83
N PRO A 114 18.61 -0.30 8.02
CA PRO A 114 18.84 -1.68 8.43
C PRO A 114 17.54 -2.42 8.78
N SER A 115 16.48 -1.69 9.07
CA SER A 115 15.18 -2.22 9.48
C SER A 115 14.04 -1.41 8.85
N ASP A 116 12.83 -2.00 8.87
CA ASP A 116 11.61 -1.30 8.52
C ASP A 116 11.11 -0.40 9.68
N GLU A 117 10.00 0.31 9.46
CA GLU A 117 9.40 1.27 10.41
C GLU A 117 8.92 0.66 11.74
N VAL A 118 8.80 -0.66 11.80
CA VAL A 118 8.42 -1.40 13.02
C VAL A 118 9.57 -2.24 13.61
N GLY A 119 10.80 -2.03 13.11
CA GLY A 119 12.02 -2.64 13.62
C GLY A 119 12.33 -4.03 13.10
N ASN A 120 11.63 -4.53 12.06
CA ASN A 120 12.02 -5.79 11.42
C ASN A 120 13.28 -5.58 10.58
N HIS A 121 14.32 -6.35 10.86
CA HIS A 121 15.54 -6.30 10.06
C HIS A 121 15.29 -6.77 8.62
N LEU A 122 15.88 -6.05 7.66
CA LEU A 122 15.74 -6.34 6.23
C LEU A 122 16.65 -7.48 5.78
N VAL A 123 17.77 -7.63 6.47
CA VAL A 123 18.76 -8.70 6.29
C VAL A 123 19.15 -9.26 7.66
N SER A 124 19.70 -10.46 7.69
CA SER A 124 20.24 -11.02 8.93
C SER A 124 21.37 -10.15 9.47
N LEU A 125 21.44 -10.02 10.79
CA LEU A 125 22.53 -9.31 11.46
C LEU A 125 23.90 -10.02 11.34
N ASP A 126 23.87 -11.29 10.95
CA ASP A 126 25.05 -12.16 10.84
C ASP A 126 25.61 -12.23 9.39
N MET A 127 25.15 -11.34 8.49
CA MET A 127 25.60 -11.24 7.09
C MET A 127 26.72 -10.24 6.92
#